data_5b2d77c6c22d14484962b73bd1d3a35b
#
_entry.id   5b2d77c6c22d14484962b73bd1d3a35b
#
_cell.length_a   1.000
_cell.length_b   1.000
_cell.length_c   1.000
_cell.angle_alpha   90.00
_cell.angle_beta   90.00
_cell.angle_gamma   90.00
#
_symmetry.space_group_name_H-M   'P 1'
#
loop_
_entity.id
_entity.type
_entity.pdbx_description
1 polymer ?
#
loop_
_entity_poly.entity_id
_entity_poly.type
_entity_poly.pdbx_seq_one_letter_code
_entity_poly.pdbx_strand_id
1 'polypeptide(L)'
;LPALEATYGPFDWKASAIYDEGLKYEVLRNDEADVTPAYTTEAQLTDPAFTLLEDDKHVWPPYNVAPVVRAEVLEANPGIAEALDRVNAALTTEELTRLNARVDIDKEDYEDVAKDYYDSIS
;
A
#
# COMPACT_ATOMS: atom_id res chain seq x y z
N LEU A 1 9.87 -7.64 -13.90
CA LEU A 1 10.72 -6.81 -14.79
C LEU A 1 10.34 -6.90 -16.27
N PRO A 2 10.05 -8.09 -16.92
CA PRO A 2 9.77 -8.13 -18.35
C PRO A 2 8.62 -7.22 -18.82
N ALA A 3 7.52 -7.11 -18.05
CA ALA A 3 6.41 -6.22 -18.40
C ALA A 3 6.81 -4.74 -18.34
N LEU A 4 7.62 -4.36 -17.36
CA LEU A 4 8.15 -3.01 -17.22
C LEU A 4 9.04 -2.65 -18.43
N GLU A 5 9.96 -3.53 -18.80
CA GLU A 5 10.85 -3.32 -19.96
C GLU A 5 10.10 -3.28 -21.27
N ALA A 6 9.05 -4.09 -21.43
CA ALA A 6 8.21 -4.10 -22.63
C ALA A 6 7.46 -2.77 -22.81
N THR A 7 7.13 -2.08 -21.74
CA THR A 7 6.30 -0.86 -21.76
C THR A 7 7.15 0.41 -21.74
N TYR A 8 8.16 0.46 -20.87
CA TYR A 8 8.98 1.67 -20.68
C TYR A 8 10.27 1.66 -21.52
N GLY A 9 10.62 0.52 -22.10
CA GLY A 9 11.82 0.32 -22.90
C GLY A 9 12.90 -0.46 -22.16
N PRO A 10 13.97 -0.84 -22.84
CA PRO A 10 15.05 -1.59 -22.23
C PRO A 10 15.74 -0.75 -21.15
N PHE A 11 15.97 -1.35 -20.01
CA PHE A 11 16.78 -0.80 -18.95
C PHE A 11 18.14 -1.51 -18.93
N ASP A 12 19.22 -0.76 -18.72
CA ASP A 12 20.57 -1.32 -18.56
C ASP A 12 20.80 -1.70 -17.09
N TRP A 13 20.12 -2.75 -16.65
CA TRP A 13 20.24 -3.24 -15.28
C TRP A 13 21.65 -3.79 -15.03
N LYS A 14 22.39 -3.20 -14.10
CA LYS A 14 23.68 -3.73 -13.65
C LYS A 14 23.52 -5.08 -12.95
N ALA A 15 22.47 -5.21 -12.14
CA ALA A 15 22.14 -6.43 -11.43
C ALA A 15 20.63 -6.46 -11.10
N SER A 16 20.13 -7.66 -10.79
CA SER A 16 18.80 -7.86 -10.22
C SER A 16 18.91 -8.91 -9.14
N ALA A 17 18.43 -8.62 -7.95
CA ALA A 17 18.44 -9.52 -6.80
C ALA A 17 17.03 -9.64 -6.21
N ILE A 18 16.78 -10.74 -5.52
CA ILE A 18 15.53 -10.98 -4.79
C ILE A 18 15.86 -10.91 -3.31
N TYR A 19 15.13 -10.09 -2.60
CA TYR A 19 15.21 -9.92 -1.15
C TYR A 19 13.87 -10.27 -0.51
N ASP A 20 13.88 -10.55 0.78
CA ASP A 20 12.65 -10.59 1.56
C ASP A 20 11.97 -9.23 1.54
N GLU A 21 10.64 -9.22 1.45
CA GLU A 21 9.86 -7.99 1.26
C GLU A 21 10.12 -6.93 2.35
N GLY A 22 10.33 -7.38 3.60
CA GLY A 22 10.65 -6.50 4.72
C GLY A 22 12.01 -5.80 4.62
N LEU A 23 12.93 -6.28 3.79
CA LEU A 23 14.29 -5.75 3.68
C LEU A 23 14.48 -4.74 2.54
N LYS A 24 13.54 -4.62 1.62
CA LYS A 24 13.69 -3.83 0.39
C LYS A 24 14.05 -2.36 0.62
N TYR A 25 13.53 -1.73 1.67
CA TYR A 25 13.84 -0.34 2.00
C TYR A 25 15.21 -0.18 2.69
N GLU A 26 15.65 -1.18 3.46
CA GLU A 26 17.00 -1.20 4.03
C GLU A 26 18.06 -1.34 2.94
N VAL A 27 17.80 -2.20 1.95
CA VAL A 27 18.66 -2.37 0.78
C VAL A 27 18.84 -1.07 0.00
N LEU A 28 17.77 -0.27 -0.17
CA LEU A 28 17.85 1.06 -0.77
C LEU A 28 18.66 2.04 0.10
N ARG A 29 18.43 2.05 1.42
CA ARG A 29 19.16 2.95 2.34
C ARG A 29 20.65 2.65 2.42
N ASN A 30 21.01 1.39 2.21
CA ASN A 30 22.39 0.94 2.26
C ASN A 30 23.12 1.05 0.91
N ASP A 31 22.49 1.65 -0.11
CA ASP A 31 23.03 1.76 -1.48
C ASP A 31 23.33 0.38 -2.12
N GLU A 32 22.63 -0.67 -1.69
CA GLU A 32 22.77 -2.02 -2.25
C GLU A 32 21.90 -2.19 -3.51
N ALA A 33 20.88 -1.34 -3.67
CA ALA A 33 20.06 -1.23 -4.86
C ALA A 33 19.61 0.21 -5.07
N ASP A 34 19.33 0.58 -6.32
CA ASP A 34 18.88 1.91 -6.71
C ASP A 34 17.35 2.02 -6.81
N VAL A 35 16.65 0.88 -7.01
CA VAL A 35 15.21 0.83 -7.22
C VAL A 35 14.60 -0.48 -6.74
N THR A 36 13.39 -0.40 -6.21
CA THR A 36 12.59 -1.58 -5.80
C THR A 36 11.10 -1.36 -6.12
N PRO A 37 10.34 -2.43 -6.41
CA PRO A 37 8.88 -2.32 -6.46
C PRO A 37 8.31 -2.01 -5.07
N ALA A 38 7.25 -1.20 -5.04
CA ALA A 38 6.54 -0.85 -3.81
C ALA A 38 5.02 -0.81 -4.06
N TYR A 39 4.24 -1.03 -3.01
CA TYR A 39 2.82 -0.70 -3.00
C TYR A 39 2.63 0.72 -2.49
N THR A 40 1.74 1.46 -3.11
CA THR A 40 1.50 2.88 -2.80
C THR A 40 1.01 3.16 -1.39
N THR A 41 0.65 2.13 -0.64
CA THR A 41 0.17 2.21 0.75
C THR A 41 1.21 1.82 1.79
N GLU A 42 2.45 1.53 1.38
CA GLU A 42 3.51 1.15 2.32
C GLU A 42 3.96 2.34 3.17
N ALA A 43 4.06 2.08 4.48
CA ALA A 43 4.41 3.09 5.49
C ALA A 43 5.73 3.82 5.21
N GLN A 44 6.72 3.11 4.67
CA GLN A 44 8.04 3.64 4.38
C GLN A 44 8.03 4.75 3.32
N LEU A 45 6.97 4.85 2.51
CA LEU A 45 6.80 5.93 1.53
C LEU A 45 6.52 7.30 2.17
N THR A 46 6.27 7.36 3.47
CA THR A 46 6.24 8.62 4.23
C THR A 46 7.63 9.21 4.47
N ASP A 47 8.71 8.41 4.31
CA ASP A 47 10.08 8.86 4.45
C ASP A 47 10.51 9.66 3.20
N PRO A 48 10.91 10.94 3.35
CA PRO A 48 11.34 11.78 2.22
C PRO A 48 12.65 11.31 1.55
N ALA A 49 13.35 10.33 2.11
CA ALA A 49 14.50 9.70 1.48
C ALA A 49 14.13 8.86 0.25
N PHE A 50 12.86 8.48 0.13
CA PHE A 50 12.37 7.69 -1.01
C PHE A 50 11.52 8.53 -1.95
N THR A 51 11.65 8.26 -3.25
CA THR A 51 10.81 8.87 -4.28
C THR A 51 9.96 7.79 -4.94
N LEU A 52 8.64 7.91 -4.85
CA LEU A 52 7.71 7.06 -5.57
C LEU A 52 7.63 7.51 -7.03
N LEU A 53 7.93 6.61 -7.95
CA LEU A 53 7.76 6.85 -9.39
C LEU A 53 6.35 6.46 -9.83
N GLU A 54 5.72 7.31 -10.62
CA GLU A 54 4.40 7.06 -11.17
C GLU A 54 4.44 6.04 -12.32
N ASP A 55 3.51 5.08 -12.31
CA ASP A 55 3.28 4.17 -13.43
C ASP A 55 2.30 4.80 -14.44
N ASP A 56 2.75 5.83 -15.16
CA ASP A 56 1.95 6.59 -16.11
C ASP A 56 1.48 5.79 -17.33
N LYS A 57 2.07 4.62 -17.56
CA LYS A 57 1.70 3.71 -18.66
C LYS A 57 0.90 2.48 -18.18
N HIS A 58 0.55 2.43 -16.90
CA HIS A 58 -0.30 1.40 -16.31
C HIS A 58 0.20 -0.04 -16.57
N VAL A 59 1.49 -0.29 -16.31
CA VAL A 59 2.10 -1.63 -16.40
C VAL A 59 1.46 -2.59 -15.39
N TRP A 60 1.15 -2.06 -14.20
CA TRP A 60 0.45 -2.82 -13.16
C TRP A 60 -1.03 -2.50 -13.14
N PRO A 61 -1.90 -3.51 -12.98
CA PRO A 61 -3.32 -3.27 -12.78
C PRO A 61 -3.54 -2.52 -11.45
N PRO A 62 -4.64 -1.75 -11.33
CA PRO A 62 -4.99 -1.13 -10.06
C PRO A 62 -5.20 -2.19 -8.98
N TYR A 63 -4.58 -1.97 -7.82
CA TYR A 63 -4.68 -2.83 -6.64
C TYR A 63 -5.44 -2.08 -5.56
N ASN A 64 -6.73 -2.39 -5.42
CA ASN A 64 -7.57 -1.76 -4.43
C ASN A 64 -7.75 -2.67 -3.21
N VAL A 65 -7.73 -2.09 -2.02
CA VAL A 65 -8.21 -2.77 -0.81
C VAL A 65 -9.72 -2.95 -0.93
N ALA A 66 -10.20 -4.17 -0.73
CA ALA A 66 -11.62 -4.48 -0.77
C ALA A 66 -11.99 -5.43 0.38
N PRO A 67 -12.99 -5.10 1.21
CA PRO A 67 -13.53 -6.05 2.18
C PRO A 67 -14.24 -7.20 1.45
N VAL A 68 -13.96 -8.43 1.87
CA VAL A 68 -14.62 -9.62 1.34
C VAL A 68 -15.52 -10.20 2.41
N VAL A 69 -16.81 -10.23 2.14
CA VAL A 69 -17.85 -10.71 3.07
C VAL A 69 -18.65 -11.83 2.42
N ARG A 70 -18.96 -12.87 3.16
CA ARG A 70 -19.83 -13.95 2.68
C ARG A 70 -21.23 -13.41 2.40
N ALA A 71 -21.83 -13.79 1.27
CA ALA A 71 -23.15 -13.33 0.84
C ALA A 71 -24.23 -13.54 1.91
N GLU A 72 -24.27 -14.73 2.51
CA GLU A 72 -25.22 -15.08 3.57
C GLU A 72 -25.11 -14.18 4.83
N VAL A 73 -23.93 -13.63 5.12
CA VAL A 73 -23.73 -12.69 6.23
C VAL A 73 -24.31 -11.33 5.88
N LEU A 74 -24.17 -10.87 4.63
CA LEU A 74 -24.77 -9.62 4.15
C LEU A 74 -26.28 -9.72 4.08
N GLU A 75 -26.83 -10.85 3.63
CA GLU A 75 -28.28 -11.10 3.60
C GLU A 75 -28.90 -11.07 5.02
N ALA A 76 -28.19 -11.67 5.99
CA ALA A 76 -28.65 -11.68 7.38
C ALA A 76 -28.47 -10.32 8.09
N ASN A 77 -27.52 -9.48 7.63
CA ASN A 77 -27.13 -8.23 8.27
C ASN A 77 -26.89 -7.12 7.23
N PRO A 78 -27.94 -6.55 6.63
CA PRO A 78 -27.81 -5.56 5.54
C PRO A 78 -26.99 -4.31 5.92
N GLY A 79 -26.97 -3.91 7.20
CA GLY A 79 -26.21 -2.76 7.68
C GLY A 79 -24.67 -2.92 7.60
N ILE A 80 -24.16 -4.15 7.42
CA ILE A 80 -22.73 -4.37 7.27
C ILE A 80 -22.21 -3.72 5.99
N ALA A 81 -22.90 -3.86 4.87
CA ALA A 81 -22.50 -3.26 3.60
C ALA A 81 -22.38 -1.73 3.73
N GLU A 82 -23.41 -1.08 4.30
CA GLU A 82 -23.41 0.38 4.49
C GLU A 82 -22.24 0.85 5.39
N ALA A 83 -21.96 0.12 6.46
CA ALA A 83 -20.84 0.46 7.36
C ALA A 83 -19.48 0.32 6.67
N LEU A 84 -19.26 -0.76 5.91
CA LEU A 84 -18.02 -0.98 5.16
C LEU A 84 -17.85 0.03 4.03
N ASP A 85 -18.93 0.34 3.29
CA ASP A 85 -18.89 1.31 2.21
C ASP A 85 -18.55 2.71 2.72
N ARG A 86 -19.06 3.12 3.88
CA ARG A 86 -18.72 4.40 4.51
C ARG A 86 -17.23 4.48 4.85
N VAL A 87 -16.66 3.42 5.42
CA VAL A 87 -15.21 3.35 5.72
C VAL A 87 -14.39 3.42 4.43
N ASN A 88 -14.76 2.61 3.43
CA ASN A 88 -14.06 2.58 2.15
C ASN A 88 -14.11 3.90 1.39
N ALA A 89 -15.24 4.60 1.43
CA ALA A 89 -15.39 5.90 0.74
C ALA A 89 -14.46 6.99 1.30
N ALA A 90 -14.11 6.90 2.58
CA ALA A 90 -13.21 7.84 3.25
C ALA A 90 -11.73 7.41 3.17
N LEU A 91 -11.46 6.12 2.90
CA LEU A 91 -10.11 5.56 2.91
C LEU A 91 -9.39 5.79 1.57
N THR A 92 -8.67 6.89 1.47
CA THR A 92 -7.79 7.17 0.34
C THR A 92 -6.45 6.43 0.46
N THR A 93 -5.69 6.33 -0.64
CA THR A 93 -4.31 5.78 -0.63
C THR A 93 -3.43 6.52 0.38
N GLU A 94 -3.48 7.86 0.37
CA GLU A 94 -2.72 8.72 1.27
C GLU A 94 -3.07 8.47 2.74
N GLU A 95 -4.36 8.38 3.04
CA GLU A 95 -4.83 8.09 4.40
C GLU A 95 -4.39 6.70 4.85
N LEU A 96 -4.53 5.69 4.00
CA LEU A 96 -4.08 4.34 4.34
C LEU A 96 -2.56 4.27 4.57
N THR A 97 -1.76 4.97 3.76
CA THR A 97 -0.31 5.07 3.96
C THR A 97 0.01 5.70 5.32
N ARG A 98 -0.71 6.77 5.70
CA ARG A 98 -0.56 7.43 7.00
C ARG A 98 -0.92 6.53 8.18
N LEU A 99 -2.02 5.78 8.06
CA LEU A 99 -2.44 4.82 9.11
C LEU A 99 -1.42 3.68 9.24
N ASN A 100 -0.93 3.15 8.14
CA ASN A 100 0.12 2.14 8.14
C ASN A 100 1.41 2.67 8.79
N ALA A 101 1.78 3.93 8.56
CA ALA A 101 2.96 4.53 9.18
C ALA A 101 2.83 4.59 10.72
N ARG A 102 1.66 4.92 11.26
CA ARG A 102 1.42 4.89 12.71
C ARG A 102 1.67 3.51 13.31
N VAL A 103 1.23 2.45 12.62
CA VAL A 103 1.42 1.07 13.10
C VAL A 103 2.85 0.58 12.84
N ASP A 104 3.36 0.72 11.61
CA ASP A 104 4.60 0.08 11.17
C ASP A 104 5.85 0.86 11.58
N ILE A 105 5.78 2.20 11.67
CA ILE A 105 6.90 3.07 12.00
C ILE A 105 6.81 3.52 13.45
N ASP A 106 5.69 4.12 13.85
CA ASP A 106 5.50 4.71 15.18
C ASP A 106 5.18 3.66 16.25
N LYS A 107 4.87 2.41 15.82
CA LYS A 107 4.58 1.26 16.70
C LYS A 107 3.35 1.45 17.58
N GLU A 108 2.39 2.26 17.13
CA GLU A 108 1.09 2.37 17.78
C GLU A 108 0.31 1.05 17.65
N ASP A 109 -0.60 0.82 18.58
CA ASP A 109 -1.48 -0.34 18.52
C ASP A 109 -2.48 -0.18 17.36
N TYR A 110 -2.62 -1.22 16.51
CA TYR A 110 -3.45 -1.14 15.32
C TYR A 110 -4.96 -0.98 15.64
N GLU A 111 -5.42 -1.47 16.80
CA GLU A 111 -6.81 -1.30 17.23
C GLU A 111 -7.09 0.17 17.59
N ASP A 112 -6.15 0.83 18.27
CA ASP A 112 -6.25 2.26 18.60
C ASP A 112 -6.22 3.12 17.33
N VAL A 113 -5.30 2.83 16.40
CA VAL A 113 -5.22 3.52 15.11
C VAL A 113 -6.51 3.37 14.30
N ALA A 114 -7.05 2.15 14.23
CA ALA A 114 -8.30 1.89 13.53
C ALA A 114 -9.50 2.60 14.18
N LYS A 115 -9.53 2.63 15.52
CA LYS A 115 -10.57 3.34 16.27
C LYS A 115 -10.53 4.84 16.04
N ASP A 116 -9.35 5.45 16.13
CA ASP A 116 -9.16 6.88 15.87
C ASP A 116 -9.62 7.26 14.47
N TYR A 117 -9.27 6.44 13.48
CA TYR A 117 -9.71 6.64 12.10
C TYR A 117 -11.23 6.57 11.99
N TYR A 118 -11.85 5.53 12.54
CA TYR A 118 -13.31 5.36 12.52
C TYR A 118 -14.02 6.54 13.18
N ASP A 119 -13.55 6.99 14.34
CA ASP A 119 -14.12 8.13 15.06
C ASP A 119 -14.00 9.44 14.25
N SER A 120 -12.97 9.57 13.41
CA SER A 120 -12.75 10.75 12.56
C SER A 120 -13.70 10.86 11.36
N ILE A 121 -14.28 9.73 10.92
CA ILE A 121 -15.18 9.66 9.74
C ILE A 121 -16.66 9.45 10.12
N SER A 122 -16.98 9.42 11.43
CA SER A 122 -18.31 9.11 11.98
C SER A 122 -19.18 10.33 12.16
#